data_bc071213a64ee2b1b96600852ceb41ae
#
_entry.id   bc071213a64ee2b1b96600852ceb41ae
#
_cell.length_a   1.000
_cell.length_b   1.000
_cell.length_c   1.000
_cell.angle_alpha   90.00
_cell.angle_beta   90.00
_cell.angle_gamma   90.00
#
_symmetry.space_group_name_H-M   'P 1'
#
loop_
_entity.id
_entity.type
_entity.pdbx_description
1 polymer ?
#
loop_
_entity_poly.entity_id
_entity_poly.type
_entity_poly.pdbx_seq_one_letter_code
_entity_poly.pdbx_strand_id
1 'polypeptide(L)'
;TQAFSGEQGEEYVEGKGWYEWPLYHIPIFMAISLVAITVIFVIGGYPVLPSLIFSVVLLSTTFLLGAIAVRVMGETGIEPVSGTSFIVLLILLMIFLNLDLGLDKEESILMSLVGTTVFASAISMSGTVVGDYKNSLYIGNRPYHISKGNIMGVVPGAVLGAGVAIFLSKLLADGTIELLAPQANAFAYFTTILAEGQGNWSALLLGMALGAFAEWATGMGTSFGLGTVSYTHLRAHET
;
A
#
# COMPACT_ATOMS: atom_id res chain seq x y z
N THR A 1 12.50 6.93 16.01
CA THR A 1 13.76 7.63 16.28
C THR A 1 14.92 6.67 16.52
N GLN A 2 14.74 5.53 17.19
CA GLN A 2 15.80 4.54 17.41
C GLN A 2 16.29 3.85 16.12
N ALA A 3 15.41 3.65 15.14
CA ALA A 3 15.78 3.02 13.85
C ALA A 3 16.77 3.85 13.00
N PHE A 4 16.89 5.15 13.28
CA PHE A 4 17.77 6.06 12.55
C PHE A 4 18.93 6.61 13.38
N SER A 5 18.98 6.33 14.69
CA SER A 5 20.02 6.87 15.59
C SER A 5 21.35 6.14 15.54
N GLY A 6 21.43 5.01 14.85
CA GLY A 6 22.68 4.24 14.77
C GLY A 6 23.16 3.64 16.11
N GLU A 7 22.41 3.84 17.18
CA GLU A 7 22.65 3.13 18.45
C GLU A 7 22.23 1.67 18.26
N GLN A 8 23.15 0.88 17.77
CA GLN A 8 23.12 -0.57 17.95
C GLN A 8 23.15 -0.79 19.46
N GLY A 9 22.04 -1.29 20.00
CA GLY A 9 22.02 -1.68 21.41
C GLY A 9 23.22 -2.57 21.72
N GLU A 10 23.80 -2.40 22.89
CA GLU A 10 25.05 -2.98 23.36
C GLU A 10 25.18 -4.52 23.36
N GLU A 11 24.26 -5.24 22.72
CA GLU A 11 24.27 -6.67 22.52
C GLU A 11 24.36 -7.09 21.06
N TYR A 12 25.38 -6.62 20.33
CA TYR A 12 25.79 -7.32 19.13
C TYR A 12 26.48 -8.63 19.53
N VAL A 13 25.73 -9.69 19.65
CA VAL A 13 26.29 -11.04 19.80
C VAL A 13 26.73 -11.47 18.40
N GLU A 14 28.05 -11.72 18.27
CA GLU A 14 28.65 -12.24 17.04
C GLU A 14 27.87 -13.48 16.58
N GLY A 15 27.32 -13.44 15.35
CA GLY A 15 26.42 -14.46 14.80
C GLY A 15 24.92 -14.14 14.86
N LYS A 16 24.46 -13.11 15.56
CA LYS A 16 23.06 -12.62 15.48
C LYS A 16 22.81 -11.69 14.28
N GLY A 17 23.84 -11.12 13.66
CA GLY A 17 23.73 -10.20 12.53
C GLY A 17 23.13 -10.81 11.24
N TRP A 18 22.92 -12.11 11.19
CA TRP A 18 22.25 -12.76 10.07
C TRP A 18 20.71 -12.69 10.14
N TYR A 19 20.15 -12.15 11.22
CA TYR A 19 18.72 -11.84 11.32
C TYR A 19 18.37 -10.51 10.71
N GLU A 20 19.32 -9.59 10.64
CA GLU A 20 19.06 -8.20 10.27
C GLU A 20 19.69 -7.86 8.93
N TRP A 21 18.90 -7.23 8.07
CA TRP A 21 19.43 -6.62 6.87
C TRP A 21 20.12 -5.31 7.26
N PRO A 22 21.32 -5.03 6.78
CA PRO A 22 21.97 -3.76 7.03
C PRO A 22 21.10 -2.59 6.57
N LEU A 23 20.90 -1.59 7.42
CA LEU A 23 20.00 -0.45 7.16
C LEU A 23 20.40 0.34 5.90
N TYR A 24 21.66 0.32 5.51
CA TYR A 24 22.10 0.99 4.27
C TYR A 24 21.52 0.36 2.99
N HIS A 25 20.98 -0.84 3.03
CA HIS A 25 20.28 -1.42 1.89
C HIS A 25 18.94 -0.74 1.60
N ILE A 26 18.30 -0.13 2.61
CA ILE A 26 17.00 0.54 2.44
C ILE A 26 17.08 1.65 1.37
N PRO A 27 17.97 2.66 1.50
CA PRO A 27 18.06 3.70 0.48
C PRO A 27 18.51 3.15 -0.89
N ILE A 28 19.30 2.10 -0.93
CA ILE A 28 19.72 1.46 -2.19
C ILE A 28 18.50 0.84 -2.89
N PHE A 29 17.70 0.05 -2.18
CA PHE A 29 16.50 -0.53 -2.74
C PHE A 29 15.45 0.51 -3.12
N MET A 30 15.31 1.58 -2.34
CA MET A 30 14.44 2.70 -2.68
C MET A 30 14.89 3.37 -3.99
N ALA A 31 16.19 3.61 -4.16
CA ALA A 31 16.72 4.21 -5.38
C ALA A 31 16.52 3.29 -6.61
N ILE A 32 16.77 1.99 -6.47
CA ILE A 32 16.51 1.01 -7.53
C ILE A 32 15.02 0.97 -7.87
N SER A 33 14.15 0.93 -6.88
CA SER A 33 12.69 0.91 -7.08
C SER A 33 12.20 2.19 -7.74
N LEU A 34 12.74 3.35 -7.37
CA LEU A 34 12.42 4.64 -7.99
C LEU A 34 12.71 4.63 -9.48
N VAL A 35 13.91 4.19 -9.83
CA VAL A 35 14.32 4.08 -11.24
C VAL A 35 13.45 3.07 -11.98
N ALA A 36 13.22 1.89 -11.40
CA ALA A 36 12.43 0.84 -12.02
C ALA A 36 10.98 1.28 -12.29
N ILE A 37 10.31 1.88 -11.30
CA ILE A 37 8.94 2.37 -11.46
C ILE A 37 8.89 3.48 -12.52
N THR A 38 9.80 4.44 -12.46
CA THR A 38 9.86 5.53 -13.45
C THR A 38 10.03 4.97 -14.86
N VAL A 39 10.95 4.03 -15.06
CA VAL A 39 11.21 3.39 -16.35
C VAL A 39 9.99 2.62 -16.85
N ILE A 40 9.32 1.86 -16.00
CA ILE A 40 8.11 1.10 -16.35
C ILE A 40 7.02 2.05 -16.88
N PHE A 41 6.77 3.16 -16.19
CA PHE A 41 5.76 4.12 -16.62
C PHE A 41 6.14 4.86 -17.90
N VAL A 42 7.40 5.21 -18.08
CA VAL A 42 7.90 5.81 -19.33
C VAL A 42 7.76 4.84 -20.52
N ILE A 43 8.08 3.55 -20.33
CA ILE A 43 7.85 2.51 -21.34
C ILE A 43 6.35 2.33 -21.61
N GLY A 44 5.51 2.52 -20.59
CA GLY A 44 4.05 2.49 -20.70
C GLY A 44 3.46 3.69 -21.46
N GLY A 45 4.28 4.66 -21.90
CA GLY A 45 3.86 5.79 -22.71
C GLY A 45 3.65 7.10 -21.93
N TYR A 46 3.87 7.10 -20.60
CA TYR A 46 3.74 8.32 -19.80
C TYR A 46 4.98 9.22 -19.92
N PRO A 47 4.82 10.55 -19.88
CA PRO A 47 5.95 11.48 -19.88
C PRO A 47 6.90 11.26 -18.69
N VAL A 48 8.16 11.61 -18.84
CA VAL A 48 9.21 11.35 -17.83
C VAL A 48 8.92 12.08 -16.51
N LEU A 49 8.51 13.35 -16.58
CA LEU A 49 8.29 14.17 -15.40
C LEU A 49 7.13 13.66 -14.52
N PRO A 50 5.91 13.39 -15.02
CA PRO A 50 4.86 12.74 -14.25
C PRO A 50 5.27 11.40 -13.68
N SER A 51 5.97 10.57 -14.45
CA SER A 51 6.45 9.24 -14.02
C SER A 51 7.44 9.34 -12.85
N LEU A 52 8.31 10.34 -12.86
CA LEU A 52 9.26 10.59 -11.77
C LEU A 52 8.53 11.09 -10.51
N ILE A 53 7.64 12.07 -10.64
CA ILE A 53 6.83 12.58 -9.53
C ILE A 53 6.02 11.44 -8.90
N PHE A 54 5.37 10.63 -9.74
CA PHE A 54 4.63 9.45 -9.33
C PHE A 54 5.51 8.50 -8.50
N SER A 55 6.67 8.15 -9.00
CA SER A 55 7.58 7.22 -8.33
C SER A 55 8.05 7.75 -6.98
N VAL A 56 8.37 9.05 -6.89
CA VAL A 56 8.78 9.69 -5.64
C VAL A 56 7.65 9.68 -4.62
N VAL A 57 6.44 10.07 -5.03
CA VAL A 57 5.26 10.12 -4.14
C VAL A 57 4.90 8.71 -3.68
N LEU A 58 4.86 7.75 -4.61
CA LEU A 58 4.53 6.37 -4.31
C LEU A 58 5.51 5.75 -3.32
N LEU A 59 6.82 5.89 -3.53
CA LEU A 59 7.83 5.34 -2.64
C LEU A 59 7.83 6.02 -1.28
N SER A 60 7.69 7.34 -1.23
CA SER A 60 7.65 8.08 0.03
C SER A 60 6.45 7.68 0.87
N THR A 61 5.27 7.59 0.24
CA THR A 61 4.04 7.16 0.93
C THR A 61 4.11 5.69 1.34
N THR A 62 4.66 4.81 0.49
CA THR A 62 4.84 3.39 0.81
C THR A 62 5.78 3.21 1.99
N PHE A 63 6.88 3.95 2.06
CA PHE A 63 7.82 3.87 3.18
C PHE A 63 7.19 4.36 4.48
N LEU A 64 6.57 5.55 4.47
CA LEU A 64 5.99 6.15 5.67
C LEU A 64 4.77 5.37 6.18
N LEU A 65 3.82 5.11 5.30
CA LEU A 65 2.59 4.40 5.67
C LEU A 65 2.84 2.91 5.88
N GLY A 66 3.85 2.32 5.21
CA GLY A 66 4.28 0.95 5.42
C GLY A 66 4.82 0.73 6.83
N ALA A 67 5.64 1.65 7.35
CA ALA A 67 6.11 1.58 8.72
C ALA A 67 4.96 1.62 9.74
N ILE A 68 3.94 2.46 9.47
CA ILE A 68 2.72 2.53 10.29
C ILE A 68 1.92 1.23 10.17
N ALA A 69 1.72 0.74 8.95
CA ALA A 69 0.92 -0.46 8.68
C ALA A 69 1.50 -1.71 9.35
N VAL A 70 2.82 -1.89 9.29
CA VAL A 70 3.52 -3.00 9.97
C VAL A 70 3.34 -2.93 11.48
N ARG A 71 3.40 -1.72 12.06
CA ARG A 71 3.16 -1.54 13.49
C ARG A 71 1.72 -1.87 13.87
N VAL A 72 0.74 -1.34 13.12
CA VAL A 72 -0.68 -1.63 13.34
C VAL A 72 -0.96 -3.12 13.24
N MET A 73 -0.40 -3.80 12.24
CA MET A 73 -0.51 -5.25 12.11
C MET A 73 0.10 -5.98 13.30
N GLY A 74 1.25 -5.54 13.80
CA GLY A 74 1.88 -6.13 14.98
C GLY A 74 1.03 -6.00 16.25
N GLU A 75 0.27 -4.93 16.39
CA GLU A 75 -0.59 -4.66 17.54
C GLU A 75 -1.97 -5.31 17.41
N THR A 76 -2.56 -5.29 16.21
CA THR A 76 -3.96 -5.69 15.98
C THR A 76 -4.14 -7.01 15.24
N GLY A 77 -3.10 -7.49 14.57
CA GLY A 77 -3.18 -8.64 13.65
C GLY A 77 -3.87 -8.33 12.31
N ILE A 78 -4.19 -7.06 12.04
CA ILE A 78 -4.93 -6.64 10.83
C ILE A 78 -4.07 -5.66 10.04
N GLU A 79 -3.96 -5.88 8.73
CA GLU A 79 -3.30 -4.97 7.81
C GLU A 79 -4.24 -3.82 7.41
N PRO A 80 -3.89 -2.54 7.66
CA PRO A 80 -4.75 -1.40 7.33
C PRO A 80 -4.65 -0.99 5.85
N VAL A 81 -4.73 -1.96 4.93
CA VAL A 81 -4.51 -1.74 3.48
C VAL A 81 -5.52 -0.76 2.90
N SER A 82 -6.80 -0.94 3.21
CA SER A 82 -7.89 -0.14 2.61
C SER A 82 -7.80 1.34 2.99
N GLY A 83 -7.61 1.63 4.29
CA GLY A 83 -7.52 3.01 4.78
C GLY A 83 -6.28 3.74 4.26
N THR A 84 -5.13 3.09 4.31
CA THR A 84 -3.87 3.69 3.82
C THR A 84 -3.88 3.87 2.31
N SER A 85 -4.43 2.93 1.55
CA SER A 85 -4.57 3.04 0.10
C SER A 85 -5.49 4.20 -0.29
N PHE A 86 -6.54 4.45 0.49
CA PHE A 86 -7.43 5.56 0.28
C PHE A 86 -6.70 6.92 0.43
N ILE A 87 -5.88 7.05 1.46
CA ILE A 87 -5.04 8.25 1.65
C ILE A 87 -4.12 8.46 0.45
N VAL A 88 -3.49 7.41 -0.05
CA VAL A 88 -2.59 7.51 -1.21
C VAL A 88 -3.34 7.87 -2.48
N LEU A 89 -4.54 7.31 -2.69
CA LEU A 89 -5.39 7.70 -3.81
C LEU A 89 -5.70 9.20 -3.79
N LEU A 90 -6.09 9.74 -2.62
CA LEU A 90 -6.35 11.16 -2.46
C LEU A 90 -5.12 12.01 -2.78
N ILE A 91 -3.95 11.63 -2.26
CA ILE A 91 -2.69 12.35 -2.51
C ILE A 91 -2.37 12.36 -4.00
N LEU A 92 -2.43 11.20 -4.66
CA LEU A 92 -2.12 11.08 -6.08
C LEU A 92 -3.11 11.87 -6.94
N LEU A 93 -4.41 11.76 -6.68
CA LEU A 93 -5.44 12.53 -7.40
C LEU A 93 -5.26 14.03 -7.21
N MET A 94 -4.97 14.47 -5.98
CA MET A 94 -4.71 15.90 -5.73
C MET A 94 -3.49 16.41 -6.49
N ILE A 95 -2.44 15.61 -6.60
CA ILE A 95 -1.24 15.99 -7.34
C ILE A 95 -1.53 16.01 -8.85
N PHE A 96 -2.05 14.92 -9.39
CA PHE A 96 -2.18 14.75 -10.84
C PHE A 96 -3.32 15.52 -11.47
N LEU A 97 -4.38 15.85 -10.71
CA LEU A 97 -5.50 16.66 -11.22
C LEU A 97 -5.24 18.18 -11.09
N ASN A 98 -4.39 18.61 -10.15
CA ASN A 98 -4.15 20.04 -9.92
C ASN A 98 -2.83 20.56 -10.51
N LEU A 99 -1.85 19.69 -10.73
CA LEU A 99 -0.61 20.07 -11.39
C LEU A 99 -0.74 19.85 -12.88
N ASP A 100 -0.42 20.87 -13.66
CA ASP A 100 -0.33 20.76 -15.13
C ASP A 100 0.96 20.01 -15.51
N LEU A 101 0.85 18.69 -15.55
CA LEU A 101 1.95 17.78 -15.84
C LEU A 101 1.91 17.25 -17.29
N GLY A 102 1.05 17.84 -18.13
CA GLY A 102 0.88 17.40 -19.52
C GLY A 102 0.18 16.04 -19.65
N LEU A 103 -0.62 15.66 -18.65
CA LEU A 103 -1.48 14.48 -18.66
C LEU A 103 -2.94 14.90 -18.84
N ASP A 104 -3.67 14.12 -19.61
CA ASP A 104 -5.12 14.27 -19.68
C ASP A 104 -5.77 13.83 -18.36
N LYS A 105 -7.01 14.27 -18.14
CA LYS A 105 -7.76 13.95 -16.91
C LYS A 105 -7.91 12.43 -16.71
N GLU A 106 -8.20 11.70 -17.77
CA GLU A 106 -8.35 10.24 -17.73
C GLU A 106 -7.02 9.55 -17.40
N GLU A 107 -5.94 10.00 -18.00
CA GLU A 107 -4.57 9.50 -17.70
C GLU A 107 -4.17 9.77 -16.27
N SER A 108 -4.48 10.96 -15.74
CA SER A 108 -4.23 11.33 -14.34
C SER A 108 -4.99 10.44 -13.37
N ILE A 109 -6.25 10.14 -13.65
CA ILE A 109 -7.09 9.23 -12.86
C ILE A 109 -6.52 7.81 -12.93
N LEU A 110 -6.22 7.32 -14.13
CA LEU A 110 -5.70 5.97 -14.33
C LEU A 110 -4.37 5.77 -13.61
N MET A 111 -3.46 6.74 -13.74
CA MET A 111 -2.17 6.72 -13.05
C MET A 111 -2.33 6.69 -11.53
N SER A 112 -3.28 7.47 -10.99
CA SER A 112 -3.57 7.49 -9.55
C SER A 112 -4.15 6.15 -9.05
N LEU A 113 -5.05 5.54 -9.81
CA LEU A 113 -5.63 4.23 -9.47
C LEU A 113 -4.57 3.11 -9.54
N VAL A 114 -3.75 3.09 -10.57
CA VAL A 114 -2.64 2.13 -10.70
C VAL A 114 -1.66 2.30 -9.55
N GLY A 115 -1.29 3.54 -9.21
CA GLY A 115 -0.42 3.82 -8.07
C GLY A 115 -0.99 3.33 -6.76
N THR A 116 -2.27 3.56 -6.54
CA THR A 116 -2.96 3.07 -5.34
C THR A 116 -2.96 1.55 -5.24
N THR A 117 -3.14 0.86 -6.37
CA THR A 117 -3.09 -0.61 -6.43
C THR A 117 -1.69 -1.14 -6.13
N VAL A 118 -0.66 -0.52 -6.69
CA VAL A 118 0.75 -0.86 -6.40
C VAL A 118 1.06 -0.64 -4.93
N PHE A 119 0.64 0.50 -4.37
CA PHE A 119 0.78 0.81 -2.96
C PHE A 119 0.08 -0.25 -2.07
N ALA A 120 -1.19 -0.56 -2.36
CA ALA A 120 -1.97 -1.55 -1.61
C ALA A 120 -1.28 -2.92 -1.58
N SER A 121 -0.74 -3.35 -2.73
CA SER A 121 0.01 -4.60 -2.84
C SER A 121 1.29 -4.57 -2.01
N ALA A 122 2.02 -3.44 -2.01
CA ALA A 122 3.24 -3.28 -1.22
C ALA A 122 2.96 -3.30 0.29
N ILE A 123 1.89 -2.65 0.75
CA ILE A 123 1.48 -2.65 2.17
C ILE A 123 1.07 -4.05 2.61
N SER A 124 0.22 -4.73 1.85
CA SER A 124 -0.18 -6.11 2.15
C SER A 124 1.02 -7.05 2.21
N MET A 125 1.94 -6.94 1.25
CA MET A 125 3.16 -7.74 1.26
C MET A 125 4.04 -7.44 2.48
N SER A 126 4.12 -6.19 2.93
CA SER A 126 4.96 -5.81 4.07
C SER A 126 4.50 -6.48 5.37
N GLY A 127 3.20 -6.54 5.59
CA GLY A 127 2.62 -7.25 6.73
C GLY A 127 2.86 -8.76 6.67
N THR A 128 2.59 -9.37 5.52
CA THR A 128 2.82 -10.79 5.29
C THR A 128 4.28 -11.20 5.55
N VAL A 129 5.25 -10.43 5.03
CA VAL A 129 6.68 -10.69 5.21
C VAL A 129 7.08 -10.65 6.68
N VAL A 130 6.57 -9.69 7.47
CA VAL A 130 6.84 -9.61 8.91
C VAL A 130 6.26 -10.81 9.65
N GLY A 131 5.04 -11.23 9.29
CA GLY A 131 4.41 -12.44 9.82
C GLY A 131 5.23 -13.70 9.51
N ASP A 132 5.69 -13.83 8.27
CA ASP A 132 6.52 -14.96 7.83
C ASP A 132 7.85 -15.03 8.60
N TYR A 133 8.48 -13.87 8.84
CA TYR A 133 9.70 -13.82 9.63
C TYR A 133 9.47 -14.25 11.07
N LYS A 134 8.39 -13.81 11.69
CA LYS A 134 8.04 -14.21 13.06
C LYS A 134 7.76 -15.71 13.15
N ASN A 135 6.98 -16.24 12.22
CA ASN A 135 6.71 -17.67 12.12
C ASN A 135 7.99 -18.48 11.90
N SER A 136 8.87 -18.00 11.03
CA SER A 136 10.19 -18.59 10.79
C SER A 136 11.01 -18.75 12.08
N LEU A 137 11.03 -17.72 12.91
CA LEU A 137 11.72 -17.76 14.20
C LEU A 137 11.12 -18.81 15.14
N TYR A 138 9.79 -18.95 15.19
CA TYR A 138 9.13 -19.94 16.05
C TYR A 138 9.42 -21.38 15.65
N ILE A 139 9.58 -21.67 14.37
CA ILE A 139 9.89 -23.02 13.88
C ILE A 139 11.41 -23.28 13.76
N GLY A 140 12.25 -22.33 14.21
CA GLY A 140 13.71 -22.45 14.14
C GLY A 140 14.31 -22.34 12.75
N ASN A 141 13.57 -21.81 11.78
CA ASN A 141 14.07 -21.54 10.43
C ASN A 141 14.75 -20.17 10.37
N ARG A 142 15.66 -20.00 9.40
CA ARG A 142 16.38 -18.74 9.22
C ARG A 142 15.56 -17.76 8.38
N PRO A 143 15.34 -16.51 8.83
CA PRO A 143 14.62 -15.49 8.05
C PRO A 143 15.18 -15.26 6.65
N TYR A 144 16.49 -15.43 6.47
CA TYR A 144 17.16 -15.37 5.18
C TYR A 144 16.58 -16.36 4.13
N HIS A 145 16.23 -17.58 4.52
CA HIS A 145 15.64 -18.56 3.62
C HIS A 145 14.21 -18.16 3.23
N ILE A 146 13.46 -17.60 4.19
CA ILE A 146 12.12 -17.07 3.93
C ILE A 146 12.19 -15.88 2.95
N SER A 147 13.13 -14.93 3.17
CA SER A 147 13.34 -13.82 2.23
C SER A 147 13.61 -14.30 0.82
N LYS A 148 14.46 -15.31 0.65
CA LYS A 148 14.72 -15.90 -0.67
C LYS A 148 13.46 -16.52 -1.27
N GLY A 149 12.68 -17.26 -0.48
CA GLY A 149 11.43 -17.86 -0.91
C GLY A 149 10.44 -16.79 -1.40
N ASN A 150 10.28 -15.72 -0.64
CA ASN A 150 9.40 -14.60 -0.98
C ASN A 150 9.84 -13.92 -2.29
N ILE A 151 11.14 -13.62 -2.44
CA ILE A 151 11.67 -13.02 -3.68
C ILE A 151 11.47 -13.96 -4.89
N MET A 152 11.74 -15.24 -4.73
CA MET A 152 11.52 -16.22 -5.81
C MET A 152 10.04 -16.38 -6.16
N GLY A 153 9.14 -16.23 -5.17
CA GLY A 153 7.70 -16.29 -5.36
C GLY A 153 7.10 -15.08 -6.09
N VAL A 154 7.77 -13.94 -6.09
CA VAL A 154 7.25 -12.70 -6.71
C VAL A 154 7.02 -12.88 -8.21
N VAL A 155 7.97 -13.48 -8.93
CA VAL A 155 7.88 -13.61 -10.40
C VAL A 155 6.72 -14.52 -10.82
N PRO A 156 6.63 -15.79 -10.36
CA PRO A 156 5.50 -16.65 -10.72
C PRO A 156 4.16 -16.11 -10.20
N GLY A 157 4.16 -15.50 -9.01
CA GLY A 157 2.97 -14.86 -8.46
C GLY A 157 2.48 -13.69 -9.30
N ALA A 158 3.37 -12.84 -9.77
CA ALA A 158 3.04 -11.72 -10.65
C ALA A 158 2.46 -12.20 -11.99
N VAL A 159 3.07 -13.21 -12.61
CA VAL A 159 2.60 -13.76 -13.89
C VAL A 159 1.21 -14.38 -13.74
N LEU A 160 1.01 -15.21 -12.72
CA LEU A 160 -0.29 -15.86 -12.46
C LEU A 160 -1.35 -14.81 -12.08
N GLY A 161 -1.00 -13.86 -11.20
CA GLY A 161 -1.90 -12.80 -10.78
C GLY A 161 -2.33 -11.91 -11.94
N ALA A 162 -1.41 -11.52 -12.81
CA ALA A 162 -1.74 -10.77 -14.03
C ALA A 162 -2.63 -11.57 -14.98
N GLY A 163 -2.35 -12.85 -15.16
CA GLY A 163 -3.18 -13.75 -15.99
C GLY A 163 -4.62 -13.86 -15.47
N VAL A 164 -4.79 -14.07 -14.17
CA VAL A 164 -6.11 -14.12 -13.52
C VAL A 164 -6.82 -12.77 -13.61
N ALA A 165 -6.11 -11.66 -13.37
CA ALA A 165 -6.70 -10.32 -13.46
C ALA A 165 -7.22 -10.01 -14.87
N ILE A 166 -6.44 -10.33 -15.92
CA ILE A 166 -6.86 -10.16 -17.32
C ILE A 166 -8.07 -11.04 -17.63
N PHE A 167 -8.05 -12.30 -17.18
CA PHE A 167 -9.17 -13.22 -17.39
C PHE A 167 -10.46 -12.73 -16.73
N LEU A 168 -10.40 -12.32 -15.46
CA LEU A 168 -11.56 -11.81 -14.73
C LEU A 168 -12.05 -10.47 -15.33
N SER A 169 -11.15 -9.58 -15.76
CA SER A 169 -11.50 -8.32 -16.40
C SER A 169 -12.28 -8.54 -17.70
N LYS A 170 -11.93 -9.55 -18.49
CA LYS A 170 -12.67 -9.91 -19.70
C LYS A 170 -14.06 -10.42 -19.36
N LEU A 171 -14.19 -11.35 -18.41
CA LEU A 171 -15.50 -11.86 -18.00
C LEU A 171 -16.42 -10.78 -17.45
N LEU A 172 -15.85 -9.80 -16.72
CA LEU A 172 -16.58 -8.67 -16.20
C LEU A 172 -17.04 -7.74 -17.33
N ALA A 173 -16.15 -7.45 -18.29
CA ALA A 173 -16.47 -6.61 -19.45
C ALA A 173 -17.56 -7.24 -20.35
N ASP A 174 -17.54 -8.57 -20.50
CA ASP A 174 -18.54 -9.34 -21.25
C ASP A 174 -19.87 -9.51 -20.49
N GLY A 175 -19.97 -9.00 -19.25
CA GLY A 175 -21.17 -9.15 -18.41
C GLY A 175 -21.47 -10.59 -17.98
N THR A 176 -20.52 -11.49 -18.13
CA THR A 176 -20.69 -12.93 -17.80
C THR A 176 -20.67 -13.16 -16.29
N ILE A 177 -20.00 -12.30 -15.55
CA ILE A 177 -19.92 -12.35 -14.08
C ILE A 177 -20.17 -10.98 -13.47
N GLU A 178 -20.81 -10.96 -12.32
CA GLU A 178 -20.90 -9.79 -11.46
C GLU A 178 -19.94 -9.98 -10.29
N LEU A 179 -18.92 -9.14 -10.21
CA LEU A 179 -17.99 -9.11 -9.08
C LEU A 179 -18.45 -8.07 -8.07
N LEU A 180 -18.84 -8.54 -6.90
CA LEU A 180 -19.05 -7.66 -5.74
C LEU A 180 -17.67 -7.25 -5.22
N ALA A 181 -17.19 -6.09 -5.66
CA ALA A 181 -15.92 -5.49 -5.23
C ALA A 181 -16.16 -4.15 -4.51
N PRO A 182 -16.65 -4.18 -3.24
CA PRO A 182 -17.07 -2.96 -2.53
C PRO A 182 -15.96 -1.92 -2.43
N GLN A 183 -14.71 -2.34 -2.24
CA GLN A 183 -13.56 -1.44 -2.16
C GLN A 183 -13.24 -0.80 -3.50
N ALA A 184 -13.25 -1.56 -4.59
CA ALA A 184 -13.04 -1.02 -5.93
C ALA A 184 -14.15 -0.03 -6.30
N ASN A 185 -15.40 -0.33 -5.96
CA ASN A 185 -16.52 0.60 -6.17
C ASN A 185 -16.37 1.87 -5.33
N ALA A 186 -15.91 1.76 -4.08
CA ALA A 186 -15.63 2.93 -3.25
C ALA A 186 -14.52 3.79 -3.87
N PHE A 187 -13.42 3.20 -4.32
CA PHE A 187 -12.35 3.94 -4.99
C PHE A 187 -12.82 4.61 -6.28
N ALA A 188 -13.58 3.91 -7.10
CA ALA A 188 -14.17 4.47 -8.31
C ALA A 188 -15.08 5.64 -7.99
N TYR A 189 -15.98 5.50 -7.02
CA TYR A 189 -16.89 6.55 -6.57
C TYR A 189 -16.13 7.80 -6.08
N PHE A 190 -15.13 7.62 -5.23
CA PHE A 190 -14.32 8.73 -4.75
C PHE A 190 -13.50 9.40 -5.85
N THR A 191 -12.98 8.62 -6.78
CA THR A 191 -12.25 9.15 -7.93
C THR A 191 -13.15 10.03 -8.78
N THR A 192 -14.36 9.59 -9.07
CA THR A 192 -15.35 10.35 -9.84
C THR A 192 -15.73 11.65 -9.12
N ILE A 193 -16.05 11.59 -7.83
CA ILE A 193 -16.41 12.75 -7.02
C ILE A 193 -15.29 13.79 -7.01
N LEU A 194 -14.05 13.37 -6.80
CA LEU A 194 -12.89 14.27 -6.77
C LEU A 194 -12.60 14.86 -8.16
N ALA A 195 -12.71 14.04 -9.19
CA ALA A 195 -12.46 14.47 -10.55
C ALA A 195 -13.53 15.43 -11.08
N GLU A 196 -14.78 15.28 -10.66
CA GLU A 196 -15.92 16.15 -11.06
C GLU A 196 -16.10 17.34 -10.11
N GLY A 197 -15.38 17.40 -9.00
CA GLY A 197 -15.49 18.47 -8.01
C GLY A 197 -16.77 18.47 -7.18
N GLN A 198 -17.58 17.40 -7.28
CA GLN A 198 -18.87 17.26 -6.60
C GLN A 198 -18.79 16.63 -5.21
N GLY A 199 -17.59 16.51 -4.65
CA GLY A 199 -17.36 15.86 -3.37
C GLY A 199 -17.97 16.62 -2.19
N ASN A 200 -18.58 15.90 -1.26
CA ASN A 200 -18.98 16.44 0.02
C ASN A 200 -17.75 16.58 0.92
N TRP A 201 -16.99 17.64 0.69
CA TRP A 201 -15.75 17.94 1.42
C TRP A 201 -15.98 18.07 2.92
N SER A 202 -17.14 18.56 3.36
CA SER A 202 -17.47 18.67 4.77
C SER A 202 -17.63 17.29 5.44
N ALA A 203 -18.23 16.32 4.76
CA ALA A 203 -18.33 14.96 5.27
C ALA A 203 -16.96 14.27 5.33
N LEU A 204 -16.10 14.49 4.31
CA LEU A 204 -14.73 13.97 4.29
C LEU A 204 -13.92 14.54 5.46
N LEU A 205 -13.91 15.85 5.64
CA LEU A 205 -13.18 16.51 6.72
C LEU A 205 -13.71 16.10 8.09
N LEU A 206 -15.02 15.97 8.24
CA LEU A 206 -15.63 15.46 9.47
C LEU A 206 -15.19 14.03 9.76
N GLY A 207 -15.19 13.15 8.77
CA GLY A 207 -14.70 11.77 8.90
C GLY A 207 -13.23 11.71 9.31
N MET A 208 -12.39 12.54 8.68
CA MET A 208 -10.97 12.64 9.07
C MET A 208 -10.80 13.17 10.50
N ALA A 209 -11.56 14.17 10.91
CA ALA A 209 -11.50 14.72 12.26
C ALA A 209 -11.97 13.71 13.32
N LEU A 210 -13.05 12.97 13.04
CA LEU A 210 -13.54 11.91 13.91
C LEU A 210 -12.54 10.75 14.02
N GLY A 211 -11.90 10.36 12.91
CA GLY A 211 -10.83 9.36 12.89
C GLY A 211 -9.62 9.80 13.72
N ALA A 212 -9.18 11.02 13.55
CA ALA A 212 -8.08 11.59 14.34
C ALA A 212 -8.43 11.70 15.84
N PHE A 213 -9.66 12.06 16.16
CA PHE A 213 -10.14 12.09 17.54
C PHE A 213 -10.20 10.70 18.17
N ALA A 214 -10.70 9.71 17.42
CA ALA A 214 -10.75 8.33 17.88
C ALA A 214 -9.33 7.78 18.13
N GLU A 215 -8.38 8.11 17.26
CA GLU A 215 -6.97 7.75 17.43
C GLU A 215 -6.37 8.38 18.68
N TRP A 216 -6.61 9.66 18.88
CA TRP A 216 -6.14 10.36 20.07
C TRP A 216 -6.74 9.81 21.36
N ALA A 217 -8.03 9.46 21.35
CA ALA A 217 -8.75 8.97 22.52
C ALA A 217 -8.44 7.51 22.90
N THR A 218 -8.13 6.67 21.91
CA THR A 218 -7.97 5.21 22.10
C THR A 218 -6.51 4.74 22.03
N GLY A 219 -5.61 5.59 21.60
CA GLY A 219 -4.19 5.29 21.39
C GLY A 219 -3.88 4.79 19.98
N MET A 220 -2.57 4.82 19.65
CA MET A 220 -2.10 4.50 18.30
C MET A 220 -2.45 3.07 17.87
N GLY A 221 -3.00 2.94 16.69
CA GLY A 221 -3.28 1.67 16.01
C GLY A 221 -4.70 1.13 16.17
N THR A 222 -5.43 1.52 17.22
CA THR A 222 -6.77 0.99 17.51
C THR A 222 -7.86 1.54 16.59
N SER A 223 -7.78 2.79 16.19
CA SER A 223 -8.78 3.39 15.29
C SER A 223 -8.74 2.83 13.87
N PHE A 224 -7.56 2.51 13.36
CA PHE A 224 -7.42 1.78 12.10
C PHE A 224 -7.99 0.36 12.20
N GLY A 225 -7.76 -0.33 13.31
CA GLY A 225 -8.31 -1.64 13.60
C GLY A 225 -9.84 -1.61 13.73
N LEU A 226 -10.40 -0.64 14.47
CA LEU A 226 -11.85 -0.51 14.68
C LEU A 226 -12.60 -0.20 13.38
N GLY A 227 -12.02 0.62 12.49
CA GLY A 227 -12.63 0.91 11.19
C GLY A 227 -12.75 -0.32 10.29
N THR A 228 -11.74 -1.20 10.28
CA THR A 228 -11.76 -2.43 9.49
C THR A 228 -12.60 -3.53 10.14
N VAL A 229 -12.56 -3.67 11.47
CA VAL A 229 -13.32 -4.68 12.21
C VAL A 229 -14.81 -4.36 12.21
N SER A 230 -15.21 -3.11 12.41
CA SER A 230 -16.64 -2.73 12.37
C SER A 230 -17.26 -2.98 10.99
N TYR A 231 -16.52 -2.74 9.91
CA TYR A 231 -16.98 -3.04 8.55
C TYR A 231 -17.17 -4.55 8.31
N THR A 232 -16.27 -5.39 8.81
CA THR A 232 -16.37 -6.84 8.69
C THR A 232 -17.47 -7.43 9.57
N HIS A 233 -17.68 -6.89 10.79
CA HIS A 233 -18.74 -7.34 11.69
C HIS A 233 -20.14 -6.94 11.23
N LEU A 234 -20.33 -5.74 10.71
CA LEU A 234 -21.61 -5.31 10.17
C LEU A 234 -22.06 -6.20 9.00
N ARG A 235 -21.13 -6.67 8.20
CA ARG A 235 -21.44 -7.55 7.06
C ARG A 235 -21.69 -9.01 7.45
N ALA A 236 -21.12 -9.49 8.55
CA ALA A 236 -21.36 -10.85 9.05
C ALA A 236 -22.79 -11.05 9.61
N HIS A 237 -23.51 -9.95 9.86
CA HIS A 237 -24.90 -9.98 10.33
C HIS A 237 -25.92 -9.79 9.19
N GLU A 238 -25.48 -9.51 7.95
CA GLU A 238 -26.36 -9.34 6.78
C GLU A 238 -26.42 -10.61 5.88
N THR A 239 -25.70 -11.68 6.23
CA THR A 239 -25.78 -13.02 5.62
C THR A 239 -26.37 -14.03 6.59
#